data_ec4b818b27a5ea725e4045e36360bfd6
#
_entry.id   ec4b818b27a5ea725e4045e36360bfd6
#
_cell.length_a   1.000
_cell.length_b   1.000
_cell.length_c   1.000
_cell.angle_alpha   90.00
_cell.angle_beta   90.00
_cell.angle_gamma   90.00
#
_symmetry.space_group_name_H-M   'P 1'
#
loop_
_entity.id
_entity.type
_entity.pdbx_description
1 polymer ?
#
loop_
_entity_poly.entity_id
_entity_poly.type
_entity_poly.pdbx_seq_one_letter_code
_entity_poly.pdbx_strand_id
1 'polypeptide(L)'
;MRNLKLKGLKFNKGKYYLYNDRFVFFPPQIIDILSSIYGEGVKSLLVWLGKKAGWVLIQNWDENLKPKTLEDLINQSCNILSNQGWGRFVPKQINEDVIIINLFHNISSDLENKSKYFCYFLNGLLTGIGEFALYKVNVSESQCSLENLNLDFCEFRIEQTK
;
A
#
# COMPACT_ATOMS: atom_id res chain seq x y z
N MET A 1 2.76 -25.26 5.58
CA MET A 1 2.60 -24.07 4.72
C MET A 1 1.39 -24.28 3.84
N ARG A 2 0.38 -23.40 3.88
CA ARG A 2 -0.73 -23.42 2.91
C ARG A 2 -0.20 -22.90 1.58
N ASN A 3 -0.47 -23.63 0.48
CA ASN A 3 -0.16 -23.15 -0.86
C ASN A 3 -0.92 -21.83 -1.11
N LEU A 4 -0.22 -20.71 -1.08
CA LEU A 4 -0.79 -19.41 -1.39
C LEU A 4 -1.05 -19.35 -2.90
N LYS A 5 -2.31 -19.48 -3.30
CA LYS A 5 -2.73 -19.13 -4.66
C LYS A 5 -3.05 -17.63 -4.68
N LEU A 6 -2.07 -16.81 -5.04
CA LEU A 6 -2.31 -15.40 -5.29
C LEU A 6 -3.20 -15.26 -6.54
N LYS A 7 -4.42 -14.74 -6.35
CA LYS A 7 -5.34 -14.46 -7.46
C LYS A 7 -4.69 -13.45 -8.40
N GLY A 8 -4.63 -13.77 -9.67
CA GLY A 8 -4.04 -12.89 -10.68
C GLY A 8 -2.54 -13.02 -10.90
N LEU A 9 -1.80 -13.76 -10.04
CA LEU A 9 -0.38 -14.01 -10.24
C LEU A 9 -0.19 -15.15 -11.26
N LYS A 10 0.55 -14.85 -12.32
CA LYS A 10 0.92 -15.80 -13.36
C LYS A 10 2.44 -15.86 -13.50
N PHE A 11 2.98 -17.05 -13.73
CA PHE A 11 4.40 -17.25 -14.05
C PHE A 11 4.54 -17.88 -15.41
N ASN A 12 5.32 -17.26 -16.29
CA ASN A 12 5.59 -17.78 -17.61
C ASN A 12 7.03 -17.45 -18.04
N LYS A 13 7.83 -18.48 -18.34
CA LYS A 13 9.20 -18.35 -18.87
C LYS A 13 10.08 -17.35 -18.09
N GLY A 14 10.10 -17.45 -16.74
CA GLY A 14 10.90 -16.56 -15.89
C GLY A 14 10.31 -15.18 -15.64
N LYS A 15 9.06 -14.96 -16.06
CA LYS A 15 8.36 -13.68 -15.87
C LYS A 15 7.16 -13.90 -14.96
N TYR A 16 7.04 -13.06 -13.93
CA TYR A 16 5.82 -12.94 -13.13
C TYR A 16 4.95 -11.82 -13.70
N TYR A 17 3.66 -12.08 -13.70
CA TYR A 17 2.63 -11.09 -14.03
C TYR A 17 1.61 -11.07 -12.90
N LEU A 18 1.30 -9.89 -12.39
CA LEU A 18 0.18 -9.68 -11.51
C LEU A 18 -0.93 -9.02 -12.33
N TYR A 19 -2.01 -9.77 -12.54
CA TYR A 19 -3.02 -9.46 -13.56
C TYR A 19 -2.38 -9.37 -14.95
N ASN A 20 -2.29 -8.18 -15.55
CA ASN A 20 -1.69 -7.97 -16.88
C ASN A 20 -0.30 -7.32 -16.82
N ASP A 21 0.14 -6.87 -15.63
CA ASP A 21 1.41 -6.18 -15.48
C ASP A 21 2.53 -7.14 -15.12
N ARG A 22 3.70 -6.87 -15.70
CA ARG A 22 4.91 -7.57 -15.31
C ARG A 22 5.27 -7.19 -13.87
N PHE A 23 5.46 -8.22 -13.05
CA PHE A 23 5.76 -8.08 -11.64
C PHE A 23 7.15 -8.60 -11.31
N VAL A 24 7.83 -7.96 -10.37
CA VAL A 24 9.13 -8.38 -9.84
C VAL A 24 9.06 -8.33 -8.32
N PHE A 25 9.53 -9.38 -7.66
CA PHE A 25 9.66 -9.40 -6.21
C PHE A 25 10.94 -8.67 -5.82
N PHE A 26 10.81 -7.68 -4.95
CA PHE A 26 11.94 -6.98 -4.35
C PHE A 26 12.04 -7.30 -2.85
N PRO A 27 13.24 -7.48 -2.30
CA PRO A 27 13.40 -7.56 -0.87
C PRO A 27 13.05 -6.22 -0.22
N PRO A 28 12.28 -6.22 0.89
CA PRO A 28 11.86 -4.97 1.55
C PRO A 28 13.04 -4.16 2.09
N GLN A 29 14.18 -4.80 2.32
CA GLN A 29 15.44 -4.16 2.76
C GLN A 29 15.92 -3.06 1.82
N ILE A 30 15.46 -3.00 0.57
CA ILE A 30 15.81 -1.92 -0.35
C ILE A 30 15.39 -0.54 0.19
N ILE A 31 14.31 -0.48 0.96
CA ILE A 31 13.85 0.74 1.61
C ILE A 31 14.83 1.17 2.70
N ASP A 32 15.34 0.22 3.50
CA ASP A 32 16.34 0.52 4.53
C ASP A 32 17.68 0.98 3.91
N ILE A 33 18.08 0.36 2.80
CA ILE A 33 19.28 0.77 2.06
C ILE A 33 19.13 2.20 1.55
N LEU A 34 18.00 2.52 0.92
CA LEU A 34 17.72 3.87 0.43
C LEU A 34 17.71 4.89 1.58
N SER A 35 17.09 4.54 2.71
CA SER A 35 17.04 5.42 3.88
C SER A 35 18.42 5.67 4.50
N SER A 36 19.29 4.66 4.49
CA SER A 36 20.66 4.81 4.98
C SER A 36 21.54 5.73 4.11
N ILE A 37 21.27 5.78 2.80
CA ILE A 37 22.00 6.63 1.86
C ILE A 37 21.50 8.08 1.91
N TYR A 38 20.19 8.27 1.92
CA TYR A 38 19.57 9.60 1.76
C TYR A 38 19.06 10.21 3.07
N GLY A 39 19.03 9.46 4.18
CA GLY A 39 18.55 9.93 5.47
C GLY A 39 17.12 10.48 5.38
N GLU A 40 16.84 11.59 6.07
CA GLU A 40 15.52 12.22 6.09
C GLU A 40 15.01 12.67 4.70
N GLY A 41 15.92 12.95 3.76
CA GLY A 41 15.57 13.36 2.39
C GLY A 41 14.81 12.27 1.61
N VAL A 42 14.91 11.01 2.01
CA VAL A 42 14.22 9.90 1.35
C VAL A 42 12.70 9.93 1.55
N LYS A 43 12.21 10.58 2.59
CA LYS A 43 10.76 10.64 2.92
C LYS A 43 9.93 11.12 1.74
N SER A 44 10.25 12.29 1.20
CA SER A 44 9.53 12.87 0.06
C SER A 44 9.61 11.98 -1.18
N LEU A 45 10.77 11.36 -1.41
CA LEU A 45 10.96 10.41 -2.51
C LEU A 45 10.05 9.19 -2.34
N LEU A 46 9.99 8.60 -1.14
CA LEU A 46 9.17 7.43 -0.86
C LEU A 46 7.68 7.73 -1.00
N VAL A 47 7.21 8.87 -0.51
CA VAL A 47 5.82 9.32 -0.71
C VAL A 47 5.52 9.48 -2.20
N TRP A 48 6.41 10.12 -2.96
CA TRP A 48 6.23 10.30 -4.40
C TRP A 48 6.22 8.96 -5.15
N LEU A 49 7.16 8.05 -4.85
CA LEU A 49 7.21 6.70 -5.43
C LEU A 49 5.95 5.90 -5.11
N GLY A 50 5.53 5.92 -3.84
CA GLY A 50 4.30 5.28 -3.40
C GLY A 50 3.09 5.80 -4.16
N LYS A 51 2.94 7.13 -4.27
CA LYS A 51 1.84 7.75 -5.01
C LYS A 51 1.79 7.28 -6.47
N LYS A 52 2.92 7.24 -7.15
CA LYS A 52 3.00 6.71 -8.52
C LYS A 52 2.64 5.23 -8.59
N ALA A 53 3.12 4.42 -7.63
CA ALA A 53 2.78 3.00 -7.56
C ALA A 53 1.27 2.78 -7.33
N GLY A 54 0.63 3.57 -6.46
CA GLY A 54 -0.81 3.53 -6.21
C GLY A 54 -1.64 3.86 -7.45
N TRP A 55 -1.25 4.88 -8.21
CA TRP A 55 -1.86 5.23 -9.48
C TRP A 55 -1.76 4.09 -10.49
N VAL A 56 -0.56 3.55 -10.72
CA VAL A 56 -0.31 2.46 -11.67
C VAL A 56 -1.11 1.21 -11.28
N LEU A 57 -1.19 0.90 -9.99
CA LEU A 57 -1.94 -0.24 -9.50
C LEU A 57 -3.40 -0.23 -9.97
N ILE A 58 -4.05 0.95 -9.95
CA ILE A 58 -5.48 1.07 -10.29
C ILE A 58 -5.70 1.25 -11.80
N GLN A 59 -4.84 2.00 -12.47
CA GLN A 59 -4.97 2.25 -13.92
C GLN A 59 -4.89 0.98 -14.74
N ASN A 60 -4.12 -0.01 -14.29
CA ASN A 60 -3.89 -1.26 -15.00
C ASN A 60 -4.88 -2.37 -14.60
N TRP A 61 -5.93 -2.03 -13.87
CA TRP A 61 -6.96 -3.02 -13.58
C TRP A 61 -7.69 -3.45 -14.85
N ASP A 62 -7.72 -4.76 -15.03
CA ASP A 62 -8.50 -5.44 -16.05
C ASP A 62 -10.00 -5.06 -15.92
N GLU A 63 -10.74 -5.11 -17.02
CA GLU A 63 -12.19 -4.78 -17.04
C GLU A 63 -13.01 -5.60 -16.04
N ASN A 64 -12.57 -6.83 -15.75
CA ASN A 64 -13.21 -7.70 -14.76
C ASN A 64 -12.98 -7.25 -13.31
N LEU A 65 -12.00 -6.38 -13.09
CA LEU A 65 -11.66 -5.82 -11.77
C LEU A 65 -12.18 -4.39 -11.60
N LYS A 66 -12.78 -3.78 -12.63
CA LYS A 66 -13.30 -2.42 -12.52
C LYS A 66 -14.32 -2.34 -11.37
N PRO A 67 -14.01 -1.58 -10.31
CA PRO A 67 -14.90 -1.43 -9.18
C PRO A 67 -16.16 -0.68 -9.64
N LYS A 68 -17.32 -1.07 -9.10
CA LYS A 68 -18.59 -0.42 -9.38
C LYS A 68 -18.92 0.64 -8.34
N THR A 69 -18.36 0.53 -7.17
CA THR A 69 -18.57 1.43 -6.03
C THR A 69 -17.25 1.82 -5.39
N LEU A 70 -17.28 2.87 -4.57
CA LEU A 70 -16.13 3.27 -3.73
C LEU A 70 -15.71 2.11 -2.81
N GLU A 71 -16.70 1.41 -2.23
CA GLU A 71 -16.45 0.28 -1.34
C GLU A 71 -15.75 -0.87 -2.07
N ASP A 72 -16.19 -1.22 -3.29
CA ASP A 72 -15.53 -2.22 -4.12
C ASP A 72 -14.08 -1.83 -4.42
N LEU A 73 -13.84 -0.57 -4.78
CA LEU A 73 -12.52 -0.04 -5.08
C LEU A 73 -11.56 -0.23 -3.90
N ILE A 74 -11.97 0.22 -2.72
CA ILE A 74 -11.13 0.18 -1.52
C ILE A 74 -10.90 -1.26 -1.07
N ASN A 75 -11.95 -2.09 -1.04
CA ASN A 75 -11.82 -3.50 -0.66
C ASN A 75 -10.88 -4.27 -1.62
N GLN A 76 -11.00 -4.05 -2.92
CA GLN A 76 -10.12 -4.68 -3.90
C GLN A 76 -8.68 -4.20 -3.77
N SER A 77 -8.46 -2.89 -3.58
CA SER A 77 -7.14 -2.32 -3.34
C SER A 77 -6.48 -2.94 -2.10
N CYS A 78 -7.20 -3.00 -0.98
CA CYS A 78 -6.72 -3.61 0.26
C CYS A 78 -6.38 -5.09 0.09
N ASN A 79 -7.21 -5.84 -0.65
CA ASN A 79 -6.95 -7.25 -0.94
C ASN A 79 -5.68 -7.43 -1.80
N ILE A 80 -5.49 -6.61 -2.83
CA ILE A 80 -4.30 -6.67 -3.69
C ILE A 80 -3.05 -6.36 -2.88
N LEU A 81 -3.04 -5.29 -2.09
CA LEU A 81 -1.91 -4.91 -1.25
C LEU A 81 -1.57 -5.99 -0.22
N SER A 82 -2.59 -6.57 0.42
CA SER A 82 -2.40 -7.68 1.36
C SER A 82 -1.79 -8.90 0.67
N ASN A 83 -2.23 -9.21 -0.56
CA ASN A 83 -1.70 -10.31 -1.36
C ASN A 83 -0.27 -10.05 -1.88
N GLN A 84 0.16 -8.79 -1.98
CA GLN A 84 1.54 -8.43 -2.32
C GLN A 84 2.52 -8.61 -1.15
N GLY A 85 2.03 -8.87 0.05
CA GLY A 85 2.87 -9.14 1.22
C GLY A 85 3.30 -7.90 2.01
N TRP A 86 2.68 -6.75 1.78
CA TRP A 86 2.98 -5.53 2.53
C TRP A 86 2.48 -5.54 3.99
N GLY A 87 1.59 -6.46 4.31
CA GLY A 87 0.84 -6.61 5.53
C GLY A 87 -0.63 -6.88 5.22
N ARG A 88 -1.49 -6.93 6.22
CA ARG A 88 -2.93 -7.15 6.07
C ARG A 88 -3.69 -5.82 6.16
N PHE A 89 -4.14 -5.32 5.04
CA PHE A 89 -4.96 -4.10 4.95
C PHE A 89 -6.42 -4.41 5.20
N VAL A 90 -7.01 -3.73 6.18
CA VAL A 90 -8.41 -3.92 6.59
C VAL A 90 -9.10 -2.55 6.61
N PRO A 91 -10.05 -2.29 5.71
CA PRO A 91 -10.85 -1.08 5.78
C PRO A 91 -11.66 -1.06 7.07
N LYS A 92 -11.61 0.05 7.79
CA LYS A 92 -12.37 0.32 9.03
C LYS A 92 -13.58 1.20 8.75
N GLN A 93 -13.42 2.15 7.84
CA GLN A 93 -14.47 3.07 7.43
C GLN A 93 -14.28 3.42 5.97
N ILE A 94 -15.38 3.48 5.21
CA ILE A 94 -15.39 3.88 3.80
C ILE A 94 -16.60 4.78 3.60
N ASN A 95 -16.38 6.06 3.32
CA ASN A 95 -17.39 6.98 2.84
C ASN A 95 -16.75 8.05 1.94
N GLU A 96 -17.56 8.93 1.36
CA GLU A 96 -17.12 9.94 0.38
C GLU A 96 -16.18 11.01 0.97
N ASP A 97 -16.24 11.25 2.28
CA ASP A 97 -15.41 12.25 2.95
C ASP A 97 -14.10 11.67 3.51
N VAL A 98 -14.17 10.42 4.01
CA VAL A 98 -13.04 9.78 4.69
C VAL A 98 -13.02 8.28 4.51
N ILE A 99 -11.83 7.75 4.25
CA ILE A 99 -11.54 6.32 4.25
C ILE A 99 -10.50 6.06 5.33
N ILE A 100 -10.76 5.08 6.21
CA ILE A 100 -9.82 4.66 7.25
C ILE A 100 -9.43 3.21 7.01
N ILE A 101 -8.12 2.95 6.96
CA ILE A 101 -7.56 1.63 6.69
C ILE A 101 -6.58 1.28 7.80
N ASN A 102 -6.77 0.12 8.43
CA ASN A 102 -5.84 -0.46 9.38
C ASN A 102 -4.90 -1.43 8.65
N LEU A 103 -3.61 -1.31 8.91
CA LEU A 103 -2.57 -2.20 8.42
C LEU A 103 -2.01 -3.03 9.58
N PHE A 104 -2.31 -4.32 9.61
CA PHE A 104 -1.75 -5.30 10.54
C PHE A 104 -0.53 -5.98 9.91
N HIS A 105 0.40 -6.44 10.74
CA HIS A 105 1.61 -7.13 10.28
C HIS A 105 2.39 -6.32 9.24
N ASN A 106 2.60 -5.04 9.56
CA ASN A 106 3.38 -4.15 8.69
C ASN A 106 4.77 -4.74 8.46
N ILE A 107 5.17 -4.88 7.20
CA ILE A 107 6.48 -5.44 6.81
C ILE A 107 7.66 -4.75 7.50
N SER A 108 7.52 -3.48 7.87
CA SER A 108 8.55 -2.74 8.62
C SER A 108 8.87 -3.35 9.97
N SER A 109 7.95 -4.10 10.57
CA SER A 109 8.19 -4.80 11.84
C SER A 109 9.24 -5.92 11.72
N ASP A 110 9.41 -6.45 10.52
CA ASP A 110 10.34 -7.54 10.21
C ASP A 110 11.69 -7.03 9.69
N LEU A 111 11.85 -5.71 9.51
CA LEU A 111 13.11 -5.08 9.13
C LEU A 111 14.00 -4.83 10.35
N GLU A 112 15.32 -4.94 10.16
CA GLU A 112 16.30 -4.79 11.25
C GLU A 112 16.17 -3.46 11.98
N ASN A 113 15.93 -2.37 11.26
CA ASN A 113 15.83 -1.03 11.83
C ASN A 113 14.41 -0.68 12.30
N LYS A 114 13.39 -1.52 12.07
CA LYS A 114 11.96 -1.24 12.33
C LYS A 114 11.59 0.19 11.90
N SER A 115 12.09 0.58 10.75
CA SER A 115 12.08 1.97 10.31
C SER A 115 10.70 2.38 9.77
N LYS A 116 10.24 3.56 10.15
CA LYS A 116 9.02 4.19 9.66
C LYS A 116 9.08 4.60 8.17
N TYR A 117 10.24 4.49 7.52
CA TYR A 117 10.39 4.89 6.12
C TYR A 117 9.43 4.17 5.19
N PHE A 118 9.13 2.92 5.47
CA PHE A 118 8.14 2.17 4.69
C PHE A 118 6.73 2.75 4.81
N CYS A 119 6.36 3.28 5.99
CA CYS A 119 5.07 3.94 6.19
C CYS A 119 4.92 5.18 5.29
N TYR A 120 6.00 5.90 4.99
CA TYR A 120 5.96 7.00 4.02
C TYR A 120 5.66 6.52 2.60
N PHE A 121 6.24 5.39 2.19
CA PHE A 121 5.89 4.79 0.90
C PHE A 121 4.41 4.37 0.88
N LEU A 122 3.91 3.73 1.93
CA LEU A 122 2.51 3.33 2.03
C LEU A 122 1.56 4.54 2.07
N ASN A 123 1.94 5.60 2.77
CA ASN A 123 1.20 6.86 2.76
C ASN A 123 1.04 7.39 1.33
N GLY A 124 2.14 7.43 0.58
CA GLY A 124 2.09 7.80 -0.84
C GLY A 124 1.21 6.86 -1.66
N LEU A 125 1.35 5.55 -1.48
CA LEU A 125 0.58 4.54 -2.22
C LEU A 125 -0.93 4.70 -1.98
N LEU A 126 -1.33 4.90 -0.73
CA LEU A 126 -2.72 5.20 -0.37
C LEU A 126 -3.17 6.57 -0.89
N THR A 127 -2.25 7.55 -1.01
CA THR A 127 -2.55 8.83 -1.69
C THR A 127 -2.92 8.59 -3.15
N GLY A 128 -2.14 7.79 -3.89
CA GLY A 128 -2.43 7.48 -5.28
C GLY A 128 -3.77 6.76 -5.48
N ILE A 129 -4.09 5.82 -4.61
CA ILE A 129 -5.39 5.11 -4.60
C ILE A 129 -6.51 6.08 -4.24
N GLY A 130 -6.31 6.90 -3.20
CA GLY A 130 -7.30 7.85 -2.71
C GLY A 130 -7.63 8.95 -3.74
N GLU A 131 -6.64 9.46 -4.47
CA GLU A 131 -6.88 10.43 -5.55
C GLU A 131 -7.72 9.85 -6.70
N PHE A 132 -7.57 8.57 -6.98
CA PHE A 132 -8.44 7.91 -7.95
C PHE A 132 -9.87 7.78 -7.40
N ALA A 133 -10.01 7.49 -6.10
CA ALA A 133 -11.29 7.28 -5.45
C ALA A 133 -12.08 8.57 -5.20
N LEU A 134 -11.40 9.63 -4.72
CA LEU A 134 -11.99 10.86 -4.17
C LEU A 134 -11.45 12.16 -4.82
N TYR A 135 -10.66 12.06 -5.88
CA TYR A 135 -10.08 13.14 -6.67
C TYR A 135 -8.94 13.89 -5.98
N LYS A 136 -9.18 14.63 -4.90
CA LYS A 136 -8.14 15.32 -4.11
C LYS A 136 -8.20 14.80 -2.70
N VAL A 137 -7.09 14.34 -2.18
CA VAL A 137 -7.02 13.77 -0.83
C VAL A 137 -5.77 14.23 -0.08
N ASN A 138 -5.93 14.28 1.23
CA ASN A 138 -4.82 14.28 2.18
C ASN A 138 -4.77 12.92 2.87
N VAL A 139 -3.60 12.28 2.88
CA VAL A 139 -3.40 11.01 3.57
C VAL A 139 -2.47 11.22 4.75
N SER A 140 -2.89 10.76 5.91
CA SER A 140 -2.11 10.82 7.14
C SER A 140 -2.09 9.48 7.84
N GLU A 141 -0.96 9.13 8.45
CA GLU A 141 -0.88 8.01 9.39
C GLU A 141 -1.27 8.54 10.78
N SER A 142 -2.45 8.14 11.26
CA SER A 142 -3.01 8.58 12.55
C SER A 142 -2.50 7.75 13.73
N GLN A 143 -2.10 6.49 13.49
CA GLN A 143 -1.53 5.58 14.48
C GLN A 143 -0.45 4.71 13.80
N CYS A 144 0.62 4.44 14.54
CA CYS A 144 1.73 3.62 14.04
C CYS A 144 2.20 2.62 15.11
N SER A 145 2.11 1.33 14.80
CA SER A 145 2.58 0.25 15.68
C SER A 145 4.10 0.25 15.89
N LEU A 146 4.86 0.91 15.01
CA LEU A 146 6.31 1.05 15.16
C LEU A 146 6.68 2.14 16.18
N GLU A 147 5.80 3.11 16.41
CA GLU A 147 5.98 4.20 17.40
C GLU A 147 5.31 3.89 18.73
N ASN A 148 4.23 3.11 18.69
CA ASN A 148 3.48 2.73 19.88
C ASN A 148 3.35 1.20 19.95
N LEU A 149 4.17 0.57 20.78
CA LEU A 149 4.23 -0.88 20.93
C LEU A 149 2.94 -1.51 21.55
N ASN A 150 2.02 -0.71 22.04
CA ASN A 150 0.71 -1.19 22.50
C ASN A 150 -0.30 -1.38 21.36
N LEU A 151 0.06 -0.98 20.15
CA LEU A 151 -0.76 -1.14 18.95
C LEU A 151 -0.23 -2.31 18.12
N ASP A 152 -1.15 -3.09 17.55
CA ASP A 152 -0.85 -4.18 16.62
C ASP A 152 -1.10 -3.79 15.14
N PHE A 153 -1.44 -2.51 14.89
CA PHE A 153 -1.70 -1.97 13.55
C PHE A 153 -1.19 -0.54 13.40
N CYS A 154 -1.01 -0.14 12.12
CA CYS A 154 -0.91 1.26 11.72
C CYS A 154 -2.26 1.69 11.12
N GLU A 155 -2.76 2.88 11.44
CA GLU A 155 -4.00 3.42 10.90
C GLU A 155 -3.69 4.56 9.93
N PHE A 156 -4.21 4.45 8.71
CA PHE A 156 -4.13 5.48 7.68
C PHE A 156 -5.51 6.09 7.44
N ARG A 157 -5.55 7.42 7.40
CA ARG A 157 -6.74 8.22 7.07
C ARG A 157 -6.54 8.88 5.73
N ILE A 158 -7.48 8.67 4.82
CA ILE A 158 -7.56 9.30 3.50
C ILE A 158 -8.75 10.24 3.57
N GLU A 159 -8.51 11.54 3.56
CA GLU A 159 -9.54 12.56 3.69
C GLU A 159 -9.65 13.37 2.40
N GLN A 160 -10.88 13.52 1.89
CA GLN A 160 -11.12 14.38 0.74
C GLN A 160 -10.81 15.83 1.09
N THR A 161 -10.02 16.49 0.25
CA THR A 161 -9.75 17.94 0.38
C THR A 161 -10.65 18.70 -0.58
N LYS A 162 -11.34 19.70 -0.05
CA LYS A 162 -12.21 20.62 -0.82
C LYS A 162 -11.40 21.56 -1.71
#